data_7a1838e1ae0dfec75a9fc3078f078019
#
_entry.id   7a1838e1ae0dfec75a9fc3078f078019
#
_cell.length_a   1.000
_cell.length_b   1.000
_cell.length_c   1.000
_cell.angle_alpha   90.00
_cell.angle_beta   90.00
_cell.angle_gamma   90.00
#
_symmetry.space_group_name_H-M   'P 1'
#
loop_
_entity.id
_entity.type
_entity.pdbx_description
1 polymer ?
#
loop_
_entity_poly.entity_id
_entity_poly.type
_entity_poly.pdbx_seq_one_letter_code
_entity_poly.pdbx_strand_id
1 'polypeptide(L)'
;MEITERRTADIVTLSLSGRLDTTTAKTFEAKILAQIESGDRRFIIDLAQLDYISSAGLRVFVFAAKRLASGNGKIVLCALKDPIKEVFNIAGFLSDFPVYSSHNEAIKSL
;
A
#
# COMPACT_ATOMS: atom_id res chain seq x y z
N MET A 1 -9.08 -12.20 -0.12
CA MET A 1 -8.50 -10.95 0.41
C MET A 1 -9.58 -9.90 0.55
N GLU A 2 -9.49 -9.11 1.58
CA GLU A 2 -10.43 -8.02 1.84
C GLU A 2 -9.69 -6.69 1.80
N ILE A 3 -10.32 -5.67 1.21
CA ILE A 3 -9.78 -4.30 1.19
C ILE A 3 -10.80 -3.39 1.84
N THR A 4 -10.40 -2.73 2.93
CA THR A 4 -11.24 -1.71 3.56
C THR A 4 -10.65 -0.34 3.32
N GLU A 5 -11.53 0.64 3.09
CA GLU A 5 -11.11 2.02 2.84
C GLU A 5 -11.57 2.92 3.98
N ARG A 6 -10.66 3.78 4.44
CA ARG A 6 -10.99 4.84 5.38
C ARG A 6 -10.40 6.14 4.87
N ARG A 7 -11.06 7.24 5.18
CA ARG A 7 -10.57 8.58 4.80
C ARG A 7 -10.37 9.43 6.04
N THR A 8 -9.22 10.10 6.11
CA THR A 8 -8.90 11.06 7.14
C THR A 8 -8.42 12.31 6.41
N ALA A 9 -9.26 13.34 6.34
CA ALA A 9 -9.04 14.52 5.50
C ALA A 9 -8.84 14.06 4.05
N ASP A 10 -7.72 14.41 3.41
CA ASP A 10 -7.42 13.99 2.03
C ASP A 10 -6.59 12.70 1.96
N ILE A 11 -6.39 12.02 3.10
CA ILE A 11 -5.60 10.79 3.15
C ILE A 11 -6.53 9.59 3.04
N VAL A 12 -6.20 8.67 2.10
CA VAL A 12 -6.92 7.42 1.93
C VAL A 12 -6.11 6.31 2.57
N THR A 13 -6.70 5.57 3.50
CA THR A 13 -6.09 4.37 4.06
C THR A 13 -6.77 3.14 3.46
N LEU A 14 -5.98 2.30 2.81
CA LEU A 14 -6.44 1.00 2.32
C LEU A 14 -5.84 -0.07 3.22
N SER A 15 -6.70 -0.83 3.91
CA SER A 15 -6.26 -1.94 4.75
C SER A 15 -6.47 -3.24 3.99
N LEU A 16 -5.40 -4.00 3.81
CA LEU A 16 -5.42 -5.28 3.10
C LEU A 16 -5.41 -6.41 4.10
N SER A 17 -6.33 -7.36 3.97
CA SER A 17 -6.45 -8.50 4.87
C SER A 17 -6.38 -9.81 4.08
N GLY A 18 -5.57 -10.75 4.54
CA GLY A 18 -5.46 -12.07 3.95
C GLY A 18 -4.24 -12.23 3.05
N ARG A 19 -4.44 -12.67 1.81
CA ARG A 19 -3.35 -13.02 0.90
C ARG A 19 -3.38 -12.14 -0.35
N LEU A 20 -2.28 -11.47 -0.62
CA LEU A 20 -2.12 -10.68 -1.85
C LEU A 20 -1.34 -11.54 -2.86
N ASP A 21 -2.06 -12.44 -3.50
CA ASP A 21 -1.53 -13.35 -4.52
C ASP A 21 -1.77 -12.81 -5.93
N THR A 22 -1.48 -13.63 -6.94
CA THR A 22 -1.63 -13.20 -8.34
C THR A 22 -3.06 -12.77 -8.68
N THR A 23 -4.05 -13.46 -8.15
CA THR A 23 -5.46 -13.16 -8.41
C THR A 23 -5.90 -11.89 -7.68
N THR A 24 -5.62 -11.80 -6.39
CA THR A 24 -6.05 -10.66 -5.57
C THR A 24 -5.26 -9.40 -5.85
N ALA A 25 -4.05 -9.53 -6.40
CA ALA A 25 -3.26 -8.38 -6.84
C ALA A 25 -4.03 -7.56 -7.90
N LYS A 26 -4.78 -8.21 -8.78
CA LYS A 26 -5.58 -7.52 -9.79
C LYS A 26 -6.68 -6.68 -9.15
N THR A 27 -7.30 -7.21 -8.10
CA THR A 27 -8.35 -6.49 -7.37
C THR A 27 -7.77 -5.26 -6.68
N PHE A 28 -6.62 -5.39 -6.04
CA PHE A 28 -5.94 -4.29 -5.39
C PHE A 28 -5.51 -3.22 -6.41
N GLU A 29 -4.95 -3.66 -7.53
CA GLU A 29 -4.53 -2.73 -8.59
C GLU A 29 -5.71 -1.90 -9.09
N ALA A 30 -6.82 -2.57 -9.43
CA ALA A 30 -8.00 -1.87 -9.91
C ALA A 30 -8.53 -0.85 -8.90
N LYS A 31 -8.51 -1.22 -7.61
CA LYS A 31 -8.99 -0.34 -6.55
C LYS A 31 -8.12 0.91 -6.41
N ILE A 32 -6.80 0.73 -6.30
CA ILE A 32 -5.90 1.85 -6.07
C ILE A 32 -5.80 2.77 -7.30
N LEU A 33 -5.79 2.18 -8.50
CA LEU A 33 -5.74 2.98 -9.72
C LEU A 33 -6.99 3.82 -9.90
N ALA A 34 -8.18 3.26 -9.62
CA ALA A 34 -9.43 4.01 -9.71
C ALA A 34 -9.41 5.22 -8.78
N GLN A 35 -8.85 5.08 -7.59
CA GLN A 35 -8.75 6.18 -6.64
C GLN A 35 -7.74 7.24 -7.07
N ILE A 36 -6.60 6.81 -7.62
CA ILE A 36 -5.62 7.74 -8.16
C ILE A 36 -6.23 8.53 -9.31
N GLU A 37 -6.95 7.87 -10.19
CA GLU A 37 -7.62 8.53 -11.33
C GLU A 37 -8.72 9.50 -10.89
N SER A 38 -9.36 9.22 -9.76
CA SER A 38 -10.39 10.13 -9.23
C SER A 38 -9.80 11.33 -8.49
N GLY A 39 -8.49 11.41 -8.35
CA GLY A 39 -7.81 12.56 -7.78
C GLY A 39 -7.17 12.35 -6.42
N ASP A 40 -7.30 11.17 -5.82
CA ASP A 40 -6.64 10.89 -4.55
C ASP A 40 -5.12 10.86 -4.75
N ARG A 41 -4.37 11.47 -3.82
CA ARG A 41 -2.93 11.63 -3.96
C ARG A 41 -2.13 11.15 -2.75
N ARG A 42 -2.76 10.99 -1.59
CA ARG A 42 -2.05 10.62 -0.35
C ARG A 42 -2.65 9.32 0.17
N PHE A 43 -1.83 8.26 0.18
CA PHE A 43 -2.27 6.91 0.52
C PHE A 43 -1.45 6.32 1.66
N ILE A 44 -2.15 5.63 2.56
CA ILE A 44 -1.55 4.74 3.53
C ILE A 44 -2.06 3.34 3.22
N ILE A 45 -1.14 2.39 3.08
CA ILE A 45 -1.51 0.99 2.93
C ILE A 45 -1.21 0.29 4.26
N ASP A 46 -2.26 -0.11 4.95
CA ASP A 46 -2.17 -0.78 6.25
C ASP A 46 -2.11 -2.28 6.03
N LEU A 47 -1.00 -2.88 6.40
CA LEU A 47 -0.71 -4.29 6.15
C LEU A 47 -0.74 -5.15 7.43
N ALA A 48 -1.36 -4.64 8.50
CA ALA A 48 -1.42 -5.34 9.77
C ALA A 48 -2.05 -6.73 9.67
N GLN A 49 -2.99 -6.92 8.74
CA GLN A 49 -3.72 -8.17 8.55
C GLN A 49 -3.32 -8.91 7.28
N LEU A 50 -2.24 -8.51 6.62
CA LEU A 50 -1.77 -9.20 5.43
C LEU A 50 -0.86 -10.37 5.83
N ASP A 51 -1.17 -11.57 5.32
CA ASP A 51 -0.46 -12.80 5.68
C ASP A 51 0.53 -13.25 4.60
N TYR A 52 0.36 -12.79 3.36
CA TYR A 52 1.16 -13.22 2.23
C TYR A 52 1.16 -12.17 1.13
N ILE A 53 2.30 -12.01 0.48
CA ILE A 53 2.41 -11.14 -0.69
C ILE A 53 3.25 -11.82 -1.77
N SER A 54 2.71 -11.83 -3.00
CA SER A 54 3.38 -12.37 -4.17
C SER A 54 4.17 -11.29 -4.91
N SER A 55 4.99 -11.69 -5.88
CA SER A 55 5.68 -10.74 -6.74
C SER A 55 4.69 -9.88 -7.53
N ALA A 56 3.54 -10.45 -7.92
CA ALA A 56 2.49 -9.68 -8.59
C ALA A 56 1.94 -8.59 -7.66
N GLY A 57 1.77 -8.91 -6.36
CA GLY A 57 1.34 -7.94 -5.37
C GLY A 57 2.35 -6.82 -5.18
N LEU A 58 3.63 -7.17 -5.09
CA LEU A 58 4.70 -6.17 -4.98
C LEU A 58 4.70 -5.21 -6.15
N ARG A 59 4.44 -5.70 -7.36
CA ARG A 59 4.41 -4.85 -8.56
C ARG A 59 3.32 -3.80 -8.50
N VAL A 60 2.18 -4.11 -7.87
CA VAL A 60 1.10 -3.12 -7.71
C VAL A 60 1.58 -1.93 -6.88
N PHE A 61 2.33 -2.19 -5.80
CA PHE A 61 2.88 -1.11 -4.97
C PHE A 61 3.82 -0.21 -5.77
N VAL A 62 4.72 -0.82 -6.55
CA VAL A 62 5.67 -0.07 -7.37
C VAL A 62 4.94 0.75 -8.43
N PHE A 63 3.96 0.16 -9.09
CA PHE A 63 3.17 0.82 -10.12
C PHE A 63 2.43 2.03 -9.53
N ALA A 64 1.76 1.83 -8.38
CA ALA A 64 1.03 2.91 -7.73
C ALA A 64 1.96 4.04 -7.31
N ALA A 65 3.13 3.72 -6.76
CA ALA A 65 4.11 4.72 -6.34
C ALA A 65 4.56 5.58 -7.52
N LYS A 66 4.82 4.95 -8.68
CA LYS A 66 5.23 5.68 -9.87
C LYS A 66 4.13 6.60 -10.39
N ARG A 67 2.88 6.12 -10.41
CA ARG A 67 1.75 6.94 -10.84
C ARG A 67 1.55 8.14 -9.92
N LEU A 68 1.67 7.92 -8.61
CA LEU A 68 1.52 8.99 -7.63
C LEU A 68 2.65 10.01 -7.72
N ALA A 69 3.87 9.55 -7.92
CA ALA A 69 5.04 10.44 -8.00
C ALA A 69 4.89 11.46 -9.14
N SER A 70 4.31 11.06 -10.28
CA SER A 70 4.13 11.96 -11.41
C SER A 70 3.09 13.04 -11.15
N GLY A 71 2.25 12.89 -10.11
CA GLY A 71 1.23 13.86 -9.74
C GLY A 71 1.43 14.47 -8.36
N ASN A 72 2.66 14.46 -7.84
CA ASN A 72 2.98 14.94 -6.49
C ASN A 72 2.24 14.18 -5.39
N GLY A 73 1.94 12.91 -5.66
CA GLY A 73 1.30 12.05 -4.69
C GLY A 73 2.30 11.28 -3.85
N LYS A 74 1.79 10.59 -2.84
CA LYS A 74 2.62 9.85 -1.91
C LYS A 74 1.91 8.58 -1.43
N ILE A 75 2.67 7.52 -1.28
CA ILE A 75 2.19 6.26 -0.71
C ILE A 75 3.15 5.83 0.39
N VAL A 76 2.60 5.54 1.57
CA VAL A 76 3.38 5.03 2.70
C VAL A 76 2.76 3.73 3.18
N LEU A 77 3.55 2.91 3.84
CA LEU A 77 3.13 1.61 4.36
C LEU A 77 3.15 1.64 5.88
N CYS A 78 2.30 0.85 6.52
CA CYS A 78 2.35 0.73 7.97
C CYS A 78 1.99 -0.67 8.44
N ALA A 79 2.49 -1.01 9.65
CA ALA A 79 2.13 -2.21 10.39
C ALA A 79 2.47 -3.51 9.65
N LEU A 80 3.61 -3.56 8.94
CA LEU A 80 4.02 -4.77 8.25
C LEU A 80 4.40 -5.86 9.25
N LYS A 81 3.82 -7.05 9.08
CA LYS A 81 4.29 -8.24 9.79
C LYS A 81 5.71 -8.58 9.33
N ASP A 82 6.51 -9.18 10.20
CA ASP A 82 7.90 -9.51 9.88
C ASP A 82 8.06 -10.28 8.57
N PRO A 83 7.29 -11.34 8.30
CA PRO A 83 7.43 -12.05 7.01
C PRO A 83 7.14 -11.16 5.79
N ILE A 84 6.19 -10.26 5.90
CA ILE A 84 5.86 -9.33 4.81
C ILE A 84 6.98 -8.31 4.63
N LYS A 85 7.48 -7.76 5.73
CA LYS A 85 8.58 -6.81 5.71
C LYS A 85 9.82 -7.44 5.06
N GLU A 86 10.09 -8.70 5.35
CA GLU A 86 11.21 -9.44 4.78
C GLU A 86 11.09 -9.58 3.27
N VAL A 87 9.87 -9.82 2.75
CA VAL A 87 9.65 -9.91 1.31
C VAL A 87 9.97 -8.58 0.63
N PHE A 88 9.49 -7.47 1.20
CA PHE A 88 9.83 -6.13 0.67
C PHE A 88 11.34 -5.88 0.72
N ASN A 89 12.00 -6.30 1.81
CA ASN A 89 13.43 -6.10 1.98
C ASN A 89 14.24 -6.89 0.95
N ILE A 90 13.92 -8.17 0.76
CA ILE A 90 14.59 -9.03 -0.21
C ILE A 90 14.41 -8.51 -1.63
N ALA A 91 13.23 -8.00 -1.94
CA ALA A 91 12.93 -7.42 -3.25
C ALA A 91 13.59 -6.04 -3.45
N GLY A 92 14.17 -5.46 -2.40
CA GLY A 92 14.83 -4.17 -2.49
C GLY A 92 13.88 -2.99 -2.45
N PHE A 93 12.62 -3.18 -2.03
CA PHE A 93 11.61 -2.14 -2.09
C PHE A 93 11.45 -1.34 -0.79
N LEU A 94 12.06 -1.75 0.33
CA LEU A 94 11.92 -1.01 1.58
C LEU A 94 12.49 0.40 1.50
N SER A 95 13.52 0.60 0.70
CA SER A 95 14.09 1.94 0.51
C SER A 95 13.19 2.85 -0.32
N ASP A 96 12.25 2.28 -1.08
CA ASP A 96 11.37 3.04 -1.97
C ASP A 96 10.09 3.50 -1.28
N PHE A 97 9.76 2.91 -0.14
CA PHE A 97 8.52 3.21 0.58
C PHE A 97 8.81 3.60 2.02
N PRO A 98 8.32 4.75 2.49
CA PRO A 98 8.33 5.02 3.93
C PRO A 98 7.47 3.99 4.64
N VAL A 99 8.02 3.40 5.71
CA VAL A 99 7.34 2.36 6.49
C VAL A 99 7.23 2.82 7.93
N TYR A 100 6.03 2.74 8.49
CA TYR A 100 5.74 3.13 9.87
C TYR A 100 5.22 1.94 10.65
N SER A 101 5.45 1.93 11.97
CA SER A 101 5.03 0.80 12.80
C SER A 101 3.53 0.79 13.05
N SER A 102 2.85 1.93 12.92
CA SER A 102 1.41 2.03 13.14
C SER A 102 0.75 3.00 12.17
N HIS A 103 -0.57 2.85 12.04
CA HIS A 103 -1.38 3.76 11.25
C HIS A 103 -1.28 5.20 11.78
N ASN A 104 -1.27 5.38 13.10
CA ASN A 104 -1.16 6.71 13.70
C ASN A 104 0.14 7.40 13.31
N GLU A 105 1.25 6.67 13.31
CA GLU A 105 2.53 7.24 12.87
C GLU A 105 2.50 7.60 11.39
N ALA A 106 1.88 6.76 10.57
CA ALA A 106 1.76 7.02 9.14
C ALA A 106 0.94 8.30 8.87
N ILE A 107 -0.18 8.46 9.57
CA ILE A 107 -1.02 9.66 9.46
C ILE A 107 -0.22 10.91 9.78
N LYS A 108 0.58 10.87 10.84
CA LYS A 108 1.38 12.03 11.27
C LYS A 108 2.46 12.41 10.26
N SER A 109 2.91 11.45 9.43
CA SER A 109 3.94 11.69 8.44
C SER A 109 3.41 12.40 7.19
N LEU A 110 2.12 12.39 7.01
CA LEU A 110 1.45 12.99 5.87
C LEU A 110 0.74 14.28 6.30
#